data_89d9ca5e16bd3d95cf6e1ecdd88650c9
#
_entry.id   89d9ca5e16bd3d95cf6e1ecdd88650c9
#
_cell.length_a   1.000
_cell.length_b   1.000
_cell.length_c   1.000
_cell.angle_alpha   90.00
_cell.angle_beta   90.00
_cell.angle_gamma   90.00
#
_symmetry.space_group_name_H-M   'P 1'
#
loop_
_entity.id
_entity.type
_entity.pdbx_description
1 polymer ?
#
loop_
_entity_poly.entity_id
_entity_poly.type
_entity_poly.pdbx_seq_one_letter_code
_entity_poly.pdbx_strand_id
1 'polypeptide(L)'
;PDSVMSHVSLGTNDYPRAKAFYDQVLATLQIRCVMDFPGAAGYGRKFPEFWIQLPHDRKPATVGNGVHISFLANSREEVDAFHAKALS
;
A
#
# COMPACT_ATOMS: atom_id res chain seq x y z
N PRO A 1 -7.70 -20.35 2.61
CA PRO A 1 -8.14 -18.97 2.81
C PRO A 1 -9.39 -18.65 2.03
N ASP A 2 -10.19 -17.73 2.55
CA ASP A 2 -11.45 -17.36 1.89
C ASP A 2 -11.20 -16.37 0.75
N SER A 3 -10.15 -15.57 0.85
CA SER A 3 -9.82 -14.60 -0.19
C SER A 3 -9.22 -15.29 -1.41
N VAL A 4 -9.59 -14.80 -2.59
CA VAL A 4 -9.05 -15.32 -3.86
C VAL A 4 -7.90 -14.46 -4.38
N MET A 5 -7.65 -13.30 -3.76
CA MET A 5 -6.56 -12.41 -4.16
C MET A 5 -5.32 -12.71 -3.32
N SER A 6 -4.20 -12.91 -4.02
CA SER A 6 -2.91 -13.03 -3.33
C SER A 6 -2.37 -11.65 -2.98
N HIS A 7 -2.18 -10.81 -3.98
CA HIS A 7 -1.65 -9.46 -3.77
C HIS A 7 -1.94 -8.58 -4.98
N VAL A 8 -1.80 -7.26 -4.76
CA VAL A 8 -1.85 -6.26 -5.82
C VAL A 8 -0.61 -5.38 -5.71
N SER A 9 -0.20 -4.76 -6.81
CA SER A 9 0.98 -3.91 -6.86
C SER A 9 0.66 -2.59 -7.53
N LEU A 10 1.28 -1.52 -7.05
CA LEU A 10 1.25 -0.20 -7.68
C LEU A 10 2.67 0.24 -8.00
N GLY A 11 2.83 0.88 -9.15
CA GLY A 11 4.09 1.51 -9.51
C GLY A 11 4.19 2.91 -8.91
N THR A 12 5.42 3.38 -8.68
CA THR A 12 5.68 4.73 -8.23
C THR A 12 6.90 5.29 -8.93
N ASN A 13 6.90 6.61 -9.13
CA ASN A 13 8.05 7.33 -9.67
C ASN A 13 8.94 7.90 -8.58
N ASP A 14 8.49 7.83 -7.32
CA ASP A 14 9.25 8.29 -6.16
C ASP A 14 9.08 7.27 -5.04
N TYR A 15 9.88 6.24 -5.09
CA TYR A 15 9.76 5.13 -4.16
C TYR A 15 9.95 5.54 -2.69
N PRO A 16 10.99 6.33 -2.33
CA PRO A 16 11.16 6.72 -0.92
C PRO A 16 9.96 7.49 -0.38
N ARG A 17 9.40 8.38 -1.17
CA ARG A 17 8.23 9.17 -0.77
C ARG A 17 7.00 8.29 -0.63
N ALA A 18 6.77 7.39 -1.59
CA ALA A 18 5.65 6.47 -1.54
C ALA A 18 5.74 5.56 -0.31
N LYS A 19 6.94 5.03 -0.04
CA LYS A 19 7.14 4.17 1.12
C LYS A 19 6.86 4.93 2.42
N ALA A 20 7.37 6.15 2.57
CA ALA A 20 7.12 6.94 3.77
C ALA A 20 5.63 7.19 3.96
N PHE A 21 4.91 7.47 2.88
CA PHE A 21 3.46 7.69 2.93
C PHE A 21 2.73 6.43 3.41
N TYR A 22 2.97 5.30 2.75
CA TYR A 22 2.26 4.06 3.08
C TYR A 22 2.66 3.48 4.43
N ASP A 23 3.92 3.62 4.85
CA ASP A 23 4.33 3.20 6.18
C ASP A 23 3.46 3.86 7.26
N GLN A 24 3.15 5.14 7.11
CA GLN A 24 2.36 5.88 8.08
C GLN A 24 0.86 5.65 7.95
N VAL A 25 0.35 5.70 6.73
CA VAL A 25 -1.08 5.61 6.49
C VAL A 25 -1.61 4.20 6.79
N LEU A 26 -0.89 3.17 6.34
CA LEU A 26 -1.33 1.79 6.55
C LEU A 26 -1.18 1.36 8.01
N ALA A 27 -0.27 1.98 8.77
CA ALA A 27 -0.14 1.70 10.19
C ALA A 27 -1.43 2.01 10.96
N THR A 28 -2.24 2.96 10.50
CA THR A 28 -3.53 3.27 11.14
C THR A 28 -4.52 2.11 11.04
N LEU A 29 -4.31 1.20 10.09
CA LEU A 29 -5.14 0.01 9.90
C LEU A 29 -4.47 -1.26 10.43
N GLN A 30 -3.40 -1.12 11.19
CA GLN A 30 -2.59 -2.24 11.70
C GLN A 30 -1.96 -3.05 10.57
N ILE A 31 -1.68 -2.37 9.44
CA ILE A 31 -0.99 -2.96 8.29
C ILE A 31 0.42 -2.40 8.30
N ARG A 32 1.41 -3.28 8.22
CA ARG A 32 2.82 -2.89 8.29
C ARG A 32 3.60 -3.43 7.10
N CYS A 33 4.78 -2.87 6.89
CA CYS A 33 5.70 -3.39 5.89
C CYS A 33 6.24 -4.73 6.41
N VAL A 34 5.91 -5.82 5.72
CA VAL A 34 6.35 -7.17 6.10
C VAL A 34 7.44 -7.70 5.18
N MET A 35 7.63 -7.08 4.02
CA MET A 35 8.74 -7.39 3.12
C MET A 35 9.29 -6.09 2.56
N ASP A 36 10.61 -5.91 2.67
CA ASP A 36 11.28 -4.67 2.31
C ASP A 36 12.50 -4.99 1.45
N PHE A 37 12.42 -4.63 0.17
CA PHE A 37 13.50 -4.80 -0.79
C PHE A 37 13.89 -3.44 -1.37
N PRO A 38 15.11 -3.32 -1.96
CA PRO A 38 15.43 -2.11 -2.69
C PRO A 38 14.42 -1.89 -3.84
N GLY A 39 13.64 -0.80 -3.75
CA GLY A 39 12.66 -0.45 -4.77
C GLY A 39 11.34 -1.20 -4.72
N ALA A 40 11.08 -1.99 -3.68
CA ALA A 40 9.80 -2.69 -3.53
C ALA A 40 9.49 -2.94 -2.07
N ALA A 41 8.27 -2.64 -1.63
CA ALA A 41 7.82 -2.89 -0.27
C ALA A 41 6.45 -3.56 -0.29
N GLY A 42 6.30 -4.62 0.49
CA GLY A 42 5.06 -5.35 0.63
C GLY A 42 4.45 -5.16 2.01
N TYR A 43 3.16 -4.88 2.05
CA TYR A 43 2.42 -4.54 3.26
C TYR A 43 1.32 -5.54 3.54
N GLY A 44 1.11 -5.84 4.79
CA GLY A 44 0.05 -6.73 5.23
C GLY A 44 0.06 -6.90 6.74
N ARG A 45 -0.88 -7.68 7.25
CA ARG A 45 -0.90 -8.04 8.67
C ARG A 45 -0.10 -9.32 8.92
N LYS A 46 -0.16 -10.27 7.98
CA LYS A 46 0.60 -11.53 8.02
C LYS A 46 1.40 -11.73 6.74
N PHE A 47 0.73 -11.59 5.60
CA PHE A 47 1.34 -11.77 4.28
C PHE A 47 1.37 -10.44 3.55
N PRO A 48 2.32 -10.25 2.62
CA PRO A 48 2.33 -9.04 1.80
C PRO A 48 1.20 -9.12 0.76
N GLU A 49 0.18 -8.30 0.94
CA GLU A 49 -0.99 -8.28 0.07
C GLU A 49 -1.04 -7.02 -0.79
N PHE A 50 -0.33 -5.97 -0.39
CA PHE A 50 -0.28 -4.70 -1.11
C PHE A 50 1.17 -4.31 -1.30
N TRP A 51 1.58 -4.10 -2.54
CA TRP A 51 2.96 -3.77 -2.88
C TRP A 51 3.04 -2.41 -3.54
N ILE A 52 4.10 -1.67 -3.20
CA ILE A 52 4.52 -0.50 -3.95
C ILE A 52 5.91 -0.79 -4.49
N GLN A 53 6.17 -0.37 -5.74
CA GLN A 53 7.44 -0.69 -6.35
C GLN A 53 7.75 0.22 -7.54
N LEU A 54 9.03 0.24 -7.92
CA LEU A 54 9.40 0.82 -9.20
C LEU A 54 8.84 -0.09 -10.30
N PRO A 55 8.31 0.50 -11.40
CA PRO A 55 7.75 -0.32 -12.47
C PRO A 55 8.75 -1.34 -13.00
N HIS A 56 8.25 -2.55 -13.28
CA HIS A 56 9.10 -3.66 -13.71
C HIS A 56 9.86 -3.35 -14.99
N ASP A 57 9.25 -2.63 -15.92
CA ASP A 57 9.87 -2.28 -17.20
C ASP A 57 10.77 -1.05 -17.10
N ARG A 58 10.91 -0.46 -15.92
CA ARG A 58 11.72 0.71 -15.62
C ARG A 58 11.30 1.98 -16.36
N LYS A 59 10.09 1.96 -16.93
CA LYS A 59 9.49 3.17 -17.50
C LYS A 59 8.76 3.93 -16.41
N PRO A 60 8.45 5.23 -16.63
CA PRO A 60 7.70 5.98 -15.63
C PRO A 60 6.36 5.32 -15.31
N ALA A 61 6.01 5.33 -14.03
CA ALA A 61 4.70 4.87 -13.59
C ALA A 61 3.64 5.88 -14.02
N THR A 62 2.45 5.37 -14.37
CA THR A 62 1.30 6.19 -14.70
C THR A 62 0.15 5.84 -13.79
N VAL A 63 -0.80 6.79 -13.63
CA VAL A 63 -1.99 6.51 -12.86
C VAL A 63 -2.92 5.61 -13.67
N GLY A 64 -3.59 4.69 -12.96
CA GLY A 64 -4.58 3.84 -13.62
C GLY A 64 -5.85 4.62 -13.93
N ASN A 65 -6.55 4.17 -14.96
CA ASN A 65 -7.85 4.72 -15.31
C ASN A 65 -8.90 3.69 -14.91
N GLY A 66 -9.65 3.99 -13.85
CA GLY A 66 -10.65 3.06 -13.32
C GLY A 66 -10.11 2.10 -12.26
N VAL A 67 -8.85 2.27 -11.84
CA VAL A 67 -8.28 1.42 -10.78
C VAL A 67 -8.77 1.90 -9.43
N HIS A 68 -9.22 0.95 -8.60
CA HIS A 68 -9.68 1.23 -7.25
C HIS A 68 -9.16 0.12 -6.33
N ILE A 69 -8.48 0.51 -5.27
CA ILE A 69 -7.99 -0.42 -4.25
C ILE A 69 -8.47 0.07 -2.90
N SER A 70 -9.10 -0.80 -2.14
CA SER A 70 -9.58 -0.45 -0.80
C SER A 70 -9.03 -1.42 0.22
N PHE A 71 -8.81 -0.90 1.42
CA PHE A 71 -8.29 -1.68 2.54
C PHE A 71 -9.40 -1.90 3.56
N LEU A 72 -9.37 -3.07 4.19
CA LEU A 72 -10.31 -3.37 5.26
C LEU A 72 -9.84 -2.73 6.56
N ALA A 73 -10.75 -2.04 7.23
CA ALA A 73 -10.52 -1.50 8.56
C ALA A 73 -11.33 -2.32 9.56
N ASN A 74 -10.85 -2.38 10.81
CA ASN A 74 -11.51 -3.14 11.87
C ASN A 74 -12.51 -2.30 12.67
N SER A 75 -12.48 -0.98 12.50
CA SER A 75 -13.36 -0.07 13.26
C SER A 75 -13.50 1.24 12.52
N ARG A 76 -14.52 2.02 12.93
CA ARG A 76 -14.73 3.36 12.38
C ARG A 76 -13.58 4.29 12.79
N GLU A 77 -13.04 4.12 13.98
CA GLU A 77 -11.90 4.89 14.46
C GLU A 77 -10.68 4.70 13.55
N GLU A 78 -10.47 3.48 13.05
CA GLU A 78 -9.39 3.22 12.10
C GLU A 78 -9.63 3.94 10.78
N VAL A 79 -10.88 3.95 10.29
CA VAL A 79 -11.22 4.69 9.07
C VAL A 79 -10.91 6.16 9.23
N ASP A 80 -11.33 6.75 10.34
CA ASP A 80 -11.10 8.17 10.62
C ASP A 80 -9.59 8.47 10.74
N ALA A 81 -8.85 7.61 11.41
CA ALA A 81 -7.41 7.78 11.56
C ALA A 81 -6.68 7.67 10.21
N PHE A 82 -7.09 6.73 9.38
CA PHE A 82 -6.54 6.56 8.04
C PHE A 82 -6.73 7.83 7.21
N HIS A 83 -7.95 8.34 7.20
CA HIS A 83 -8.27 9.54 6.44
C HIS A 83 -7.46 10.74 6.91
N ALA A 84 -7.42 10.95 8.22
CA ALA A 84 -6.66 12.07 8.79
C ALA A 84 -5.17 11.97 8.47
N LYS A 85 -4.60 10.77 8.57
CA LYS A 85 -3.17 10.57 8.29
C LYS A 85 -2.85 10.78 6.82
N ALA A 86 -3.72 10.33 5.93
CA ALA A 86 -3.52 10.48 4.49
C ALA A 86 -3.52 11.95 4.06
N LEU A 87 -4.25 12.81 4.79
CA LEU A 87 -4.32 14.23 4.49
C LEU A 87 -3.19 15.05 5.13
N SER A 88 -2.45 14.47 6.04
CA SER A 88 -1.40 15.18 6.78
C SER A 88 -0.09 15.35 6.02
#